data_c00e71fc9f97381ef754206124b1a19a
#
_entry.id   c00e71fc9f97381ef754206124b1a19a
#
_cell.length_a   1.000
_cell.length_b   1.000
_cell.length_c   1.000
_cell.angle_alpha   90.00
_cell.angle_beta   90.00
_cell.angle_gamma   90.00
#
_symmetry.space_group_name_H-M   'P 1'
#
loop_
_entity.id
_entity.type
_entity.pdbx_description
1 polymer ?
#
loop_
_entity_poly.entity_id
_entity_poly.type
_entity_poly.pdbx_seq_one_letter_code
_entity_poly.pdbx_strand_id
1 'polypeptide(L)'
;MKRFWSFLLIILFLGFSADVQAQKKGKKSYKKRHKTKIRQRHYFTACFFDLIPPQNELPKADEELDENRDYLFTQVDEPPIFEVCKDNINKRKCFQDQLEQHVKTHFNPNSIDAEKSEVEVAFRIDKTGEVEVLFSRSENETHKKEAERIISLLPKFIPAQKRNKNVKTYYIHSIIFENKNIKTN
;
A
#
# COMPACT_ATOMS: atom_id res chain seq x y z
N MET A 1 -63.52 33.09 -14.10
CA MET A 1 -62.11 33.02 -13.65
C MET A 1 -61.31 31.93 -14.41
N LYS A 2 -61.39 31.92 -15.75
CA LYS A 2 -60.72 30.90 -16.61
C LYS A 2 -59.94 31.52 -17.76
N ARG A 3 -59.60 32.77 -17.71
CA ARG A 3 -58.90 33.47 -18.82
C ARG A 3 -57.52 34.05 -18.48
N PHE A 4 -57.02 33.86 -17.24
CA PHE A 4 -55.72 34.41 -16.83
C PHE A 4 -54.58 33.38 -16.91
N TRP A 5 -54.83 32.12 -17.11
CA TRP A 5 -53.79 31.06 -17.12
C TRP A 5 -53.21 30.77 -18.53
N SER A 6 -53.85 31.30 -19.57
CA SER A 6 -53.41 31.10 -20.95
C SER A 6 -52.23 32.00 -21.37
N PHE A 7 -51.99 33.12 -20.67
CA PHE A 7 -50.89 34.03 -21.00
C PHE A 7 -49.59 33.71 -20.29
N LEU A 8 -49.59 32.91 -19.20
CA LEU A 8 -48.40 32.57 -18.46
C LEU A 8 -47.57 31.44 -19.14
N LEU A 9 -48.17 30.66 -20.04
CA LEU A 9 -47.49 29.59 -20.77
C LEU A 9 -46.76 30.04 -22.03
N ILE A 10 -47.05 31.24 -22.55
CA ILE A 10 -46.45 31.73 -23.78
C ILE A 10 -45.10 32.45 -23.51
N ILE A 11 -44.86 32.94 -22.28
CA ILE A 11 -43.61 33.63 -21.92
C ILE A 11 -42.48 32.65 -21.61
N LEU A 12 -42.80 31.35 -21.33
CA LEU A 12 -41.79 30.32 -21.02
C LEU A 12 -41.14 29.66 -22.27
N PHE A 13 -41.60 29.99 -23.48
CA PHE A 13 -41.09 29.37 -24.71
C PHE A 13 -40.21 30.27 -25.59
N LEU A 14 -39.96 31.51 -25.20
CA LEU A 14 -39.15 32.45 -26.00
C LEU A 14 -37.81 32.86 -25.38
N GLY A 15 -37.32 32.11 -24.35
CA GLY A 15 -36.11 32.46 -23.61
C GLY A 15 -34.99 31.44 -23.63
N PHE A 16 -34.94 30.53 -24.61
CA PHE A 16 -33.81 29.57 -24.65
C PHE A 16 -33.27 29.37 -26.06
N SER A 17 -32.66 30.45 -26.56
CA SER A 17 -31.74 30.37 -27.67
C SER A 17 -30.49 31.17 -27.25
N ALA A 18 -29.60 30.50 -26.53
CA ALA A 18 -28.27 31.02 -26.25
C ALA A 18 -27.27 29.95 -26.63
N ASP A 19 -26.70 30.13 -27.77
CA ASP A 19 -25.31 29.88 -28.18
C ASP A 19 -24.53 28.74 -27.50
N VAL A 20 -24.53 27.60 -28.17
CA VAL A 20 -23.41 26.67 -28.09
C VAL A 20 -22.23 27.23 -28.90
N GLN A 21 -21.46 28.10 -28.29
CA GLN A 21 -20.13 28.46 -28.80
C GLN A 21 -19.11 27.46 -28.21
N ALA A 22 -18.70 26.53 -29.05
CA ALA A 22 -17.57 25.63 -28.83
C ALA A 22 -16.29 26.43 -28.61
N GLN A 23 -15.86 26.62 -27.37
CA GLN A 23 -14.51 27.12 -27.07
C GLN A 23 -13.49 26.00 -27.19
N LYS A 24 -12.94 25.82 -28.38
CA LYS A 24 -11.61 25.27 -28.60
C LYS A 24 -10.57 26.24 -28.02
N LYS A 25 -10.18 26.11 -26.78
CA LYS A 25 -8.90 26.68 -26.26
C LYS A 25 -8.50 25.93 -24.98
N GLY A 26 -7.36 25.23 -25.00
CA GLY A 26 -6.74 24.77 -23.77
C GLY A 26 -5.89 23.50 -23.84
N LYS A 27 -5.44 23.08 -25.03
CA LYS A 27 -4.37 22.06 -25.11
C LYS A 27 -2.98 22.70 -25.07
N LYS A 28 -2.60 23.41 -24.02
CA LYS A 28 -1.22 23.91 -23.86
C LYS A 28 -0.83 24.19 -22.40
N SER A 29 -1.17 23.37 -21.45
CA SER A 29 -0.67 23.59 -20.08
C SER A 29 -0.27 22.33 -19.31
N TYR A 30 -0.39 21.14 -19.90
CA TYR A 30 -0.14 19.90 -19.16
C TYR A 30 1.29 19.35 -19.26
N LYS A 31 2.18 20.04 -19.99
CA LYS A 31 3.53 19.50 -20.28
C LYS A 31 4.67 20.08 -19.43
N LYS A 32 4.38 20.95 -18.46
CA LYS A 32 5.46 21.65 -17.71
C LYS A 32 5.51 21.41 -16.19
N ARG A 33 4.59 20.61 -15.62
CA ARG A 33 4.61 20.32 -14.16
C ARG A 33 5.11 18.95 -13.75
N HIS A 34 5.41 18.07 -14.72
CA HIS A 34 5.88 16.72 -14.39
C HIS A 34 7.41 16.54 -14.39
N LYS A 35 8.19 17.59 -14.70
CA LYS A 35 9.67 17.43 -14.77
C LYS A 35 10.43 17.71 -13.47
N THR A 36 9.79 18.27 -12.46
CA THR A 36 10.51 18.69 -11.25
C THR A 36 10.32 17.73 -10.06
N LYS A 37 9.38 16.79 -10.13
CA LYS A 37 9.11 15.85 -9.01
C LYS A 37 9.79 14.49 -9.15
N ILE A 38 10.36 14.19 -10.32
CA ILE A 38 11.01 12.90 -10.60
C ILE A 38 12.47 12.87 -10.14
N ARG A 39 13.08 14.04 -9.86
CA ARG A 39 14.53 14.09 -9.56
C ARG A 39 14.90 13.75 -8.10
N GLN A 40 13.96 13.72 -7.18
CA GLN A 40 14.23 13.33 -5.79
C GLN A 40 13.92 11.86 -5.46
N ARG A 41 13.17 11.15 -6.32
CA ARG A 41 12.92 9.71 -6.11
C ARG A 41 14.05 8.79 -6.54
N HIS A 42 15.01 9.29 -7.33
CA HIS A 42 16.07 8.43 -7.89
C HIS A 42 17.25 8.14 -6.94
N TYR A 43 17.40 8.88 -5.85
CA TYR A 43 18.51 8.62 -4.91
C TYR A 43 18.19 7.57 -3.85
N PHE A 44 16.91 7.29 -3.61
CA PHE A 44 16.50 6.29 -2.61
C PHE A 44 16.34 4.87 -3.18
N THR A 45 16.19 4.74 -4.48
CA THR A 45 15.94 3.43 -5.13
C THR A 45 17.22 2.64 -5.42
N ALA A 46 18.37 3.30 -5.48
CA ALA A 46 19.61 2.65 -5.92
C ALA A 46 20.16 1.61 -4.92
N CYS A 47 19.93 1.80 -3.60
CA CYS A 47 20.42 0.84 -2.60
C CYS A 47 19.45 -0.31 -2.33
N PHE A 48 18.20 -0.18 -2.75
CA PHE A 48 17.18 -1.22 -2.55
C PHE A 48 17.16 -2.23 -3.70
N PHE A 49 17.59 -1.79 -4.90
CA PHE A 49 17.57 -2.64 -6.10
C PHE A 49 18.64 -3.75 -6.07
N ASP A 50 19.69 -3.59 -5.28
CA ASP A 50 20.77 -4.60 -5.19
C ASP A 50 20.38 -5.82 -4.33
N LEU A 51 19.27 -5.72 -3.55
CA LEU A 51 18.73 -6.82 -2.74
C LEU A 51 17.49 -7.48 -3.35
N ILE A 52 16.90 -6.84 -4.37
CA ILE A 52 15.81 -7.44 -5.13
C ILE A 52 16.41 -8.03 -6.41
N PRO A 53 16.34 -9.34 -6.61
CA PRO A 53 16.78 -9.92 -7.88
C PRO A 53 16.02 -9.28 -9.04
N PRO A 54 16.66 -9.06 -10.21
CA PRO A 54 16.05 -8.37 -11.32
C PRO A 54 14.72 -9.01 -11.68
N GLN A 55 13.67 -8.21 -11.67
CA GLN A 55 12.27 -8.63 -11.90
C GLN A 55 11.99 -9.11 -13.34
N ASN A 56 13.02 -9.15 -14.20
CA ASN A 56 12.88 -9.45 -15.63
C ASN A 56 12.86 -10.94 -15.95
N GLU A 57 13.14 -11.79 -14.97
CA GLU A 57 13.01 -13.22 -15.15
C GLU A 57 11.70 -13.68 -14.51
N LEU A 58 10.62 -13.68 -15.30
CA LEU A 58 9.45 -14.50 -14.97
C LEU A 58 9.98 -15.92 -14.76
N PRO A 59 9.77 -16.55 -13.59
CA PRO A 59 10.21 -17.91 -13.35
C PRO A 59 9.65 -18.78 -14.48
N LYS A 60 10.54 -19.44 -15.23
CA LYS A 60 10.13 -20.42 -16.23
C LYS A 60 9.30 -21.47 -15.52
N ALA A 61 8.26 -21.98 -16.19
CA ALA A 61 7.32 -22.95 -15.61
C ALA A 61 7.98 -24.22 -15.03
N ASP A 62 9.22 -24.46 -15.43
CA ASP A 62 10.05 -25.64 -15.13
C ASP A 62 11.14 -25.36 -14.08
N GLU A 63 11.25 -24.11 -13.57
CA GLU A 63 12.25 -23.79 -12.55
C GLU A 63 11.91 -24.57 -11.28
N GLU A 64 12.86 -25.42 -10.84
CA GLU A 64 12.71 -26.17 -9.59
C GLU A 64 12.49 -25.19 -8.43
N LEU A 65 11.53 -25.50 -7.55
CA LEU A 65 11.22 -24.66 -6.41
C LEU A 65 12.43 -24.57 -5.48
N ASP A 66 13.09 -23.41 -5.44
CA ASP A 66 14.16 -23.18 -4.47
C ASP A 66 13.54 -22.95 -3.08
N GLU A 67 13.60 -23.98 -2.26
CA GLU A 67 13.06 -23.95 -0.90
C GLU A 67 13.83 -23.01 0.04
N ASN A 68 15.02 -22.56 -0.32
CA ASN A 68 15.83 -21.65 0.50
C ASN A 68 15.64 -20.20 0.12
N ARG A 69 15.04 -19.94 -1.05
CA ARG A 69 14.77 -18.58 -1.53
C ARG A 69 13.68 -17.90 -0.71
N ASP A 70 13.85 -16.62 -0.45
CA ASP A 70 12.80 -15.73 0.05
C ASP A 70 11.94 -15.26 -1.12
N TYR A 71 10.63 -15.48 -1.06
CA TYR A 71 9.67 -15.04 -2.06
C TYR A 71 8.99 -13.75 -1.64
N LEU A 72 8.70 -12.88 -2.59
CA LEU A 72 7.81 -11.74 -2.35
C LEU A 72 6.40 -12.26 -2.00
N PHE A 73 5.70 -11.54 -1.13
CA PHE A 73 4.31 -11.81 -0.77
C PHE A 73 3.38 -11.96 -2.01
N THR A 74 3.70 -11.29 -3.12
CA THR A 74 2.96 -11.37 -4.38
C THR A 74 3.33 -12.55 -5.27
N GLN A 75 4.46 -13.23 -4.99
CA GLN A 75 5.01 -14.31 -5.83
C GLN A 75 4.59 -15.71 -5.36
N VAL A 76 3.86 -15.81 -4.27
CA VAL A 76 3.39 -17.07 -3.70
C VAL A 76 1.96 -17.38 -4.13
N ASP A 77 1.62 -18.67 -4.20
CA ASP A 77 0.29 -19.10 -4.59
C ASP A 77 -0.71 -18.83 -3.46
N GLU A 78 -0.35 -19.25 -2.22
CA GLU A 78 -1.08 -18.92 -1.01
C GLU A 78 -0.24 -17.97 -0.15
N PRO A 79 -0.73 -16.78 0.22
CA PRO A 79 -0.01 -15.87 1.09
C PRO A 79 0.07 -16.40 2.51
N PRO A 80 1.05 -15.92 3.31
CA PRO A 80 1.00 -16.16 4.75
C PRO A 80 -0.23 -15.44 5.31
N ILE A 81 -0.88 -16.03 6.29
CA ILE A 81 -2.11 -15.48 6.89
C ILE A 81 -2.11 -15.58 8.41
N PHE A 82 -2.75 -14.63 9.04
CA PHE A 82 -3.16 -14.76 10.44
C PHE A 82 -4.17 -15.90 10.59
N GLU A 83 -4.19 -16.58 11.74
CA GLU A 83 -5.12 -17.68 11.99
C GLU A 83 -6.58 -17.26 11.77
N VAL A 84 -6.93 -16.04 12.15
CA VAL A 84 -8.29 -15.47 11.96
C VAL A 84 -8.69 -15.30 10.48
N CYS A 85 -7.72 -15.33 9.57
CA CYS A 85 -7.95 -15.17 8.13
C CYS A 85 -8.13 -16.50 7.39
N LYS A 86 -8.08 -17.63 8.09
CA LYS A 86 -8.07 -18.98 7.49
C LYS A 86 -9.25 -19.20 6.54
N ASP A 87 -10.44 -18.83 6.97
CA ASP A 87 -11.69 -19.04 6.25
C ASP A 87 -12.11 -17.81 5.42
N ASN A 88 -11.24 -16.78 5.32
CA ASN A 88 -11.54 -15.58 4.57
C ASN A 88 -11.37 -15.81 3.07
N ILE A 89 -12.34 -15.35 2.27
CA ILE A 89 -12.30 -15.46 0.81
C ILE A 89 -11.13 -14.67 0.22
N ASN A 90 -10.85 -13.49 0.77
CA ASN A 90 -9.72 -12.66 0.35
C ASN A 90 -8.62 -12.65 1.41
N LYS A 91 -7.82 -13.70 1.41
CA LYS A 91 -6.72 -13.90 2.37
C LYS A 91 -5.70 -12.77 2.37
N ARG A 92 -5.37 -12.21 1.19
CA ARG A 92 -4.39 -11.11 1.06
C ARG A 92 -4.91 -9.83 1.69
N LYS A 93 -6.17 -9.49 1.45
CA LYS A 93 -6.78 -8.33 2.08
C LYS A 93 -6.90 -8.52 3.59
N CYS A 94 -7.34 -9.68 4.04
CA CYS A 94 -7.44 -10.00 5.46
C CYS A 94 -6.08 -9.87 6.16
N PHE A 95 -5.00 -10.35 5.54
CA PHE A 95 -3.65 -10.17 6.06
C PHE A 95 -3.30 -8.69 6.25
N GLN A 96 -3.57 -7.85 5.26
CA GLN A 96 -3.29 -6.41 5.34
C GLN A 96 -4.11 -5.75 6.44
N ASP A 97 -5.41 -6.01 6.50
CA ASP A 97 -6.32 -5.44 7.50
C ASP A 97 -5.89 -5.85 8.94
N GLN A 98 -5.51 -7.12 9.14
CA GLN A 98 -5.04 -7.62 10.44
C GLN A 98 -3.67 -7.05 10.82
N LEU A 99 -2.77 -6.89 9.86
CA LEU A 99 -1.47 -6.24 10.09
C LEU A 99 -1.65 -4.78 10.52
N GLU A 100 -2.50 -4.04 9.81
CA GLU A 100 -2.83 -2.67 10.20
C GLU A 100 -3.45 -2.58 11.62
N GLN A 101 -4.37 -3.50 11.92
CA GLN A 101 -4.98 -3.55 13.24
C GLN A 101 -3.95 -3.88 14.31
N HIS A 102 -3.04 -4.83 14.04
CA HIS A 102 -1.94 -5.17 14.95
C HIS A 102 -1.06 -3.96 15.24
N VAL A 103 -0.63 -3.24 14.20
CA VAL A 103 0.17 -2.04 14.32
C VAL A 103 -0.55 -1.00 15.21
N LYS A 104 -1.82 -0.73 14.94
CA LYS A 104 -2.63 0.22 15.74
C LYS A 104 -2.78 -0.20 17.19
N THR A 105 -2.97 -1.49 17.44
CA THR A 105 -3.19 -2.02 18.79
C THR A 105 -1.92 -1.99 19.66
N HIS A 106 -0.76 -2.25 19.05
CA HIS A 106 0.51 -2.33 19.77
C HIS A 106 1.32 -1.05 19.77
N PHE A 107 0.84 -0.02 19.09
CA PHE A 107 1.48 1.28 19.07
C PHE A 107 1.51 1.93 20.47
N ASN A 108 2.67 2.41 20.87
CA ASN A 108 2.86 3.17 22.10
C ASN A 108 3.18 4.64 21.80
N PRO A 109 2.23 5.56 21.97
CA PRO A 109 2.47 6.99 21.68
C PRO A 109 3.51 7.65 22.60
N ASN A 110 3.87 7.01 23.72
CA ASN A 110 4.90 7.53 24.63
C ASN A 110 6.31 7.12 24.22
N SER A 111 6.46 6.17 23.31
CA SER A 111 7.76 5.71 22.81
C SER A 111 8.28 6.50 21.62
N ILE A 112 7.53 7.47 21.13
CA ILE A 112 7.88 8.31 19.99
C ILE A 112 7.85 9.79 20.36
N ASP A 113 8.57 10.61 19.57
CA ASP A 113 8.45 12.06 19.59
C ASP A 113 7.24 12.54 18.76
N ALA A 114 7.02 13.86 18.71
CA ALA A 114 5.90 14.44 17.95
C ALA A 114 6.25 14.73 16.49
N GLU A 115 7.42 14.35 16.03
CA GLU A 115 7.87 14.57 14.66
C GLU A 115 7.14 13.62 13.71
N LYS A 116 6.84 14.11 12.51
CA LYS A 116 6.28 13.27 11.45
C LYS A 116 7.39 12.52 10.75
N SER A 117 7.26 11.20 10.68
CA SER A 117 8.17 10.39 9.88
C SER A 117 7.46 9.17 9.29
N GLU A 118 8.05 8.61 8.26
CA GLU A 118 7.67 7.33 7.68
C GLU A 118 8.76 6.30 7.99
N VAL A 119 8.34 5.11 8.40
CA VAL A 119 9.22 3.97 8.65
C VAL A 119 8.81 2.83 7.74
N GLU A 120 9.70 2.40 6.88
CA GLU A 120 9.56 1.15 6.14
C GLU A 120 10.20 0.01 6.94
N VAL A 121 9.43 -1.02 7.27
CA VAL A 121 9.92 -2.23 7.93
C VAL A 121 9.78 -3.41 7.00
N ALA A 122 10.90 -4.07 6.71
CA ALA A 122 10.91 -5.33 6.02
C ALA A 122 11.02 -6.48 7.00
N PHE A 123 10.13 -7.45 6.89
CA PHE A 123 10.14 -8.64 7.72
C PHE A 123 9.88 -9.89 6.90
N ARG A 124 10.38 -11.00 7.38
CA ARG A 124 10.22 -12.32 6.78
C ARG A 124 9.29 -13.17 7.64
N ILE A 125 8.47 -13.96 6.98
CA ILE A 125 7.71 -15.05 7.59
C ILE A 125 8.31 -16.33 7.04
N ASP A 126 8.85 -17.16 7.92
CA ASP A 126 9.52 -18.40 7.54
C ASP A 126 8.54 -19.55 7.22
N LYS A 127 9.08 -20.73 6.89
CA LYS A 127 8.30 -21.93 6.56
C LYS A 127 7.48 -22.47 7.75
N THR A 128 7.80 -22.05 8.97
CA THR A 128 7.09 -22.43 10.20
C THR A 128 6.06 -21.40 10.61
N GLY A 129 6.05 -20.22 9.96
CA GLY A 129 5.19 -19.11 10.27
C GLY A 129 5.76 -18.11 11.29
N GLU A 130 7.03 -18.29 11.70
CA GLU A 130 7.71 -17.35 12.60
C GLU A 130 8.11 -16.07 11.85
N VAL A 131 8.11 -14.95 12.57
CA VAL A 131 8.41 -13.62 12.03
C VAL A 131 9.82 -13.20 12.41
N GLU A 132 10.56 -12.68 11.45
CA GLU A 132 11.87 -12.09 11.64
C GLU A 132 11.93 -10.72 10.98
N VAL A 133 12.28 -9.68 11.74
CA VAL A 133 12.57 -8.35 11.18
C VAL A 133 13.90 -8.40 10.47
N LEU A 134 13.90 -8.09 9.18
CA LEU A 134 15.10 -8.10 8.35
C LEU A 134 15.86 -6.77 8.42
N PHE A 135 15.13 -5.69 8.21
CA PHE A 135 15.66 -4.33 8.34
C PHE A 135 14.51 -3.31 8.46
N SER A 136 14.84 -2.14 8.90
CA SER A 136 13.96 -0.98 8.89
C SER A 136 14.68 0.25 8.36
N ARG A 137 13.93 1.17 7.77
CA ARG A 137 14.44 2.42 7.22
C ARG A 137 13.60 3.58 7.67
N SER A 138 14.24 4.58 8.26
CA SER A 138 13.66 5.87 8.62
C SER A 138 14.78 6.84 8.94
N GLU A 139 14.51 8.14 8.87
CA GLU A 139 15.41 9.18 9.37
C GLU A 139 15.29 9.35 10.90
N ASN A 140 14.18 8.90 11.48
CA ASN A 140 13.91 8.99 12.92
C ASN A 140 14.15 7.63 13.61
N GLU A 141 15.23 7.54 14.35
CA GLU A 141 15.65 6.31 15.05
C GLU A 141 14.66 5.88 16.16
N THR A 142 13.95 6.83 16.78
CA THR A 142 12.95 6.52 17.81
C THR A 142 11.74 5.81 17.19
N HIS A 143 11.25 6.35 16.08
CA HIS A 143 10.13 5.75 15.34
C HIS A 143 10.51 4.40 14.72
N LYS A 144 11.74 4.28 14.23
CA LYS A 144 12.29 3.02 13.71
C LYS A 144 12.25 1.91 14.75
N LYS A 145 12.77 2.18 15.97
CA LYS A 145 12.76 1.21 17.09
C LYS A 145 11.34 0.80 17.48
N GLU A 146 10.41 1.75 17.49
CA GLU A 146 9.01 1.46 17.80
C GLU A 146 8.37 0.58 16.70
N ALA A 147 8.62 0.87 15.44
CA ALA A 147 8.12 0.07 14.31
C ALA A 147 8.68 -1.37 14.36
N GLU A 148 9.99 -1.53 14.60
CA GLU A 148 10.64 -2.84 14.78
C GLU A 148 10.03 -3.61 15.95
N ARG A 149 9.81 -2.94 17.09
CA ARG A 149 9.16 -3.53 18.26
C ARG A 149 7.76 -4.03 17.94
N ILE A 150 6.93 -3.22 17.25
CA ILE A 150 5.56 -3.59 16.87
C ILE A 150 5.57 -4.83 15.96
N ILE A 151 6.43 -4.85 14.96
CA ILE A 151 6.52 -6.00 14.02
C ILE A 151 7.03 -7.26 14.73
N SER A 152 7.95 -7.11 15.70
CA SER A 152 8.45 -8.24 16.50
C SER A 152 7.39 -8.89 17.42
N LEU A 153 6.29 -8.18 17.68
CA LEU A 153 5.15 -8.68 18.44
C LEU A 153 4.09 -9.42 17.57
N LEU A 154 4.33 -9.53 16.28
CA LEU A 154 3.40 -10.26 15.41
C LEU A 154 3.27 -11.72 15.85
N PRO A 155 2.06 -12.27 15.84
CA PRO A 155 1.84 -13.66 16.18
C PRO A 155 2.41 -14.57 15.10
N LYS A 156 2.48 -15.86 15.42
CA LYS A 156 2.81 -16.88 14.44
C LYS A 156 1.74 -16.94 13.34
N PHE A 157 2.19 -17.09 12.09
CA PHE A 157 1.35 -17.16 10.90
C PHE A 157 1.14 -18.59 10.44
N ILE A 158 0.08 -18.82 9.68
CA ILE A 158 0.02 -19.94 8.75
C ILE A 158 0.97 -19.55 7.60
N PRO A 159 2.02 -20.36 7.31
CA PRO A 159 3.06 -19.97 6.35
C PRO A 159 2.54 -19.90 4.92
N ALA A 160 3.24 -19.14 4.10
CA ALA A 160 2.97 -19.07 2.67
C ALA A 160 3.24 -20.38 1.98
N GLN A 161 2.51 -20.65 0.90
CA GLN A 161 2.72 -21.83 0.06
C GLN A 161 2.98 -21.44 -1.40
N LYS A 162 3.88 -22.20 -2.00
CA LYS A 162 4.16 -22.19 -3.42
C LYS A 162 4.29 -23.64 -3.92
N ARG A 163 3.51 -24.00 -4.95
CA ARG A 163 3.42 -25.40 -5.45
C ARG A 163 3.15 -26.40 -4.32
N ASN A 164 2.23 -26.05 -3.41
CA ASN A 164 1.85 -26.85 -2.22
C ASN A 164 2.99 -27.11 -1.21
N LYS A 165 4.07 -26.37 -1.25
CA LYS A 165 5.15 -26.42 -0.26
C LYS A 165 5.23 -25.12 0.51
N ASN A 166 5.49 -25.20 1.80
CA ASN A 166 5.72 -24.02 2.63
C ASN A 166 7.02 -23.33 2.21
N VAL A 167 6.95 -22.02 1.98
CA VAL A 167 8.09 -21.20 1.56
C VAL A 167 8.25 -19.99 2.47
N LYS A 168 9.47 -19.46 2.49
CA LYS A 168 9.76 -18.18 3.15
C LYS A 168 9.21 -17.04 2.32
N THR A 169 8.59 -16.07 2.97
CA THR A 169 8.12 -14.86 2.31
C THR A 169 8.60 -13.63 3.05
N TYR A 170 8.87 -12.56 2.32
CA TYR A 170 9.11 -11.27 2.92
C TYR A 170 8.04 -10.25 2.50
N TYR A 171 7.78 -9.33 3.40
CA TYR A 171 6.83 -8.24 3.24
C TYR A 171 7.46 -6.95 3.71
N ILE A 172 7.14 -5.85 3.03
CA ILE A 172 7.55 -4.50 3.42
C ILE A 172 6.30 -3.74 3.81
N HIS A 173 6.32 -3.16 4.98
CA HIS A 173 5.22 -2.39 5.53
C HIS A 173 5.65 -0.99 5.88
N SER A 174 4.88 0.02 5.41
CA SER A 174 5.10 1.42 5.75
C SER A 174 4.21 1.84 6.90
N ILE A 175 4.81 2.40 7.94
CA ILE A 175 4.13 2.99 9.09
C ILE A 175 4.42 4.48 9.10
N ILE A 176 3.38 5.31 9.07
CA ILE A 176 3.50 6.75 9.16
C ILE A 176 3.18 7.19 10.58
N PHE A 177 4.17 7.71 11.29
CA PHE A 177 4.02 8.35 12.60
C PHE A 177 3.70 9.82 12.40
N GLU A 178 2.65 10.31 13.04
CA GLU A 178 2.21 11.71 12.91
C GLU A 178 1.54 12.17 14.20
N ASN A 179 2.13 13.18 14.88
CA ASN A 179 1.56 13.78 16.11
C ASN A 179 1.16 12.74 17.17
N LYS A 180 2.02 11.77 17.45
CA LYS A 180 1.76 10.64 18.35
C LYS A 180 0.58 9.74 17.93
N ASN A 181 0.22 9.77 16.65
CA ASN A 181 -0.69 8.84 16.00
C ASN A 181 0.06 8.07 14.91
N ILE A 182 -0.57 7.02 14.40
CA ILE A 182 -0.03 6.25 13.27
C ILE A 182 -1.04 6.12 12.14
N LYS A 183 -0.49 6.04 10.92
CA LYS A 183 -1.21 5.62 9.72
C LYS A 183 -0.41 4.49 9.07
N THR A 184 -1.10 3.58 8.43
CA THR A 184 -0.51 2.48 7.67
C THR A 184 -0.99 2.54 6.22
N ASN A 185 -0.14 2.18 5.29
CA ASN A 185 -0.45 2.10 3.85
C ASN A 185 -0.36 0.67 3.36
#